data_de8efee2cf5f077ce4fded9d38f2b990
#
_entry.id   de8efee2cf5f077ce4fded9d38f2b990
#
_cell.length_a   1.000
_cell.length_b   1.000
_cell.length_c   1.000
_cell.angle_alpha   90.00
_cell.angle_beta   90.00
_cell.angle_gamma   90.00
#
_symmetry.space_group_name_H-M   'P 1'
#
loop_
_entity.id
_entity.type
_entity.pdbx_description
1 polymer ?
#
loop_
_entity_poly.entity_id
_entity_poly.type
_entity_poly.pdbx_seq_one_letter_code
_entity_poly.pdbx_strand_id
1 'polypeptide(L)'
;MAKKKHSYRDSLFVDLFGKCENAKENFLSLYNAIHDTNLKINEVTIEPITLKNVVYTGVNNDVSMRINDSIIVLAEQQSTVNYNMPLRCLEYVTAQYSKMFKKKKKYEKKRIKLPSPEFYVFYNGRRNFRKKRR
;
A
#
# COMPACT_ATOMS: atom_id res chain seq x y z
N MET A 1 7.77 -1.28 -31.89
CA MET A 1 7.10 -1.28 -30.57
C MET A 1 8.09 -1.76 -29.51
N ALA A 2 8.59 -0.87 -28.71
CA ALA A 2 9.48 -1.25 -27.61
C ALA A 2 8.64 -1.96 -26.54
N LYS A 3 8.83 -3.27 -26.36
CA LYS A 3 8.35 -3.99 -25.19
C LYS A 3 8.94 -3.31 -23.97
N LYS A 4 8.11 -2.63 -23.14
CA LYS A 4 8.50 -2.22 -21.81
C LYS A 4 9.06 -3.47 -21.11
N LYS A 5 10.35 -3.49 -20.88
CA LYS A 5 10.95 -4.45 -19.94
C LYS A 5 10.31 -4.13 -18.59
N HIS A 6 9.28 -4.87 -18.20
CA HIS A 6 8.91 -4.95 -16.79
C HIS A 6 10.18 -5.34 -16.06
N SER A 7 10.63 -4.50 -15.18
CA SER A 7 11.82 -4.80 -14.41
C SER A 7 11.50 -6.05 -13.59
N TYR A 8 12.37 -7.06 -13.68
CA TYR A 8 12.25 -8.30 -12.91
C TYR A 8 12.10 -8.03 -11.39
N ARG A 9 12.66 -6.91 -10.93
CA ARG A 9 12.57 -6.47 -9.52
C ARG A 9 11.17 -6.06 -9.12
N ASP A 10 10.38 -5.43 -10.02
CA ASP A 10 9.01 -4.99 -9.73
C ASP A 10 8.08 -6.17 -9.49
N SER A 11 8.23 -7.22 -10.30
CA SER A 11 7.43 -8.41 -10.13
C SER A 11 7.77 -9.16 -8.83
N LEU A 12 9.02 -9.17 -8.41
CA LEU A 12 9.46 -9.84 -7.18
C LEU A 12 8.86 -9.18 -5.93
N PHE A 13 8.82 -7.84 -5.86
CA PHE A 13 8.21 -7.12 -4.74
C PHE A 13 6.72 -7.44 -4.60
N VAL A 14 5.99 -7.35 -5.71
CA VAL A 14 4.55 -7.66 -5.76
C VAL A 14 4.29 -9.13 -5.46
N ASP A 15 5.12 -10.03 -5.96
CA ASP A 15 4.99 -11.45 -5.70
C ASP A 15 5.24 -11.77 -4.23
N LEU A 16 6.31 -11.22 -3.65
CA LEU A 16 6.70 -11.49 -2.27
C LEU A 16 5.66 -11.03 -1.25
N PHE A 17 5.10 -9.84 -1.46
CA PHE A 17 4.19 -9.19 -0.51
C PHE A 17 2.72 -9.23 -0.91
N GLY A 18 2.39 -9.62 -2.13
CA GLY A 18 1.02 -9.51 -2.62
C GLY A 18 0.45 -10.77 -3.26
N LYS A 19 1.25 -11.65 -3.83
CA LYS A 19 0.76 -12.75 -4.67
C LYS A 19 1.18 -14.15 -4.24
N CYS A 20 2.36 -14.32 -3.67
CA CYS A 20 2.82 -15.65 -3.30
C CYS A 20 1.97 -16.26 -2.17
N GLU A 21 2.06 -17.59 -1.99
CA GLU A 21 1.33 -18.30 -0.96
C GLU A 21 1.56 -17.74 0.45
N ASN A 22 2.79 -17.34 0.73
CA ASN A 22 3.18 -16.75 2.02
C ASN A 22 3.15 -15.20 2.02
N ALA A 23 2.42 -14.57 1.11
CA ALA A 23 2.39 -13.11 1.00
C ALA A 23 1.90 -12.42 2.28
N LYS A 24 0.92 -12.99 2.95
CA LYS A 24 0.38 -12.45 4.21
C LYS A 24 1.42 -12.51 5.34
N GLU A 25 2.12 -13.62 5.47
CA GLU A 25 3.18 -13.80 6.47
C GLU A 25 4.36 -12.89 6.18
N ASN A 26 4.76 -12.76 4.92
CA ASN A 26 5.82 -11.84 4.50
C ASN A 26 5.42 -10.39 4.80
N PHE A 27 4.18 -10.02 4.49
CA PHE A 27 3.66 -8.68 4.76
C PHE A 27 3.61 -8.38 6.25
N LEU A 28 3.16 -9.33 7.06
CA LEU A 28 3.13 -9.20 8.51
C LEU A 28 4.53 -9.11 9.10
N SER A 29 5.49 -9.87 8.58
CA SER A 29 6.90 -9.78 8.98
C SER A 29 7.47 -8.38 8.74
N LEU A 30 7.18 -7.80 7.58
CA LEU A 30 7.58 -6.42 7.26
C LEU A 30 6.87 -5.41 8.19
N TYR A 31 5.58 -5.57 8.41
CA TYR A 31 4.82 -4.74 9.35
C TYR A 31 5.42 -4.77 10.76
N ASN A 32 5.71 -5.96 11.27
CA ASN A 32 6.35 -6.13 12.58
C ASN A 32 7.71 -5.42 12.65
N ALA A 33 8.51 -5.51 11.58
CA ALA A 33 9.82 -4.86 11.53
C ALA A 33 9.70 -3.32 11.53
N ILE A 34 8.70 -2.77 10.85
CA ILE A 34 8.46 -1.32 10.79
C ILE A 34 7.94 -0.79 12.13
N HIS A 35 7.07 -1.53 12.79
CA HIS A 35 6.39 -1.10 14.03
C HIS A 35 7.07 -1.58 15.31
N ASP A 36 8.18 -2.31 15.20
CA ASP A 36 8.85 -2.95 16.35
C ASP A 36 7.89 -3.81 17.19
N THR A 37 7.09 -4.62 16.47
CA THR A 37 6.11 -5.53 17.05
C THR A 37 6.43 -6.99 16.72
N ASN A 38 5.76 -7.92 17.39
CA ASN A 38 5.91 -9.36 17.15
C ASN A 38 4.54 -10.05 17.08
N LEU A 39 3.67 -9.51 16.25
CA LEU A 39 2.34 -10.07 16.01
C LEU A 39 2.46 -11.38 15.23
N LYS A 40 1.64 -12.36 15.58
CA LYS A 40 1.55 -13.63 14.88
C LYS A 40 0.35 -13.66 13.93
N ILE A 41 0.44 -14.45 12.89
CA ILE A 41 -0.59 -14.52 11.84
C ILE A 41 -1.98 -14.93 12.39
N ASN A 42 -2.01 -15.71 13.45
CA ASN A 42 -3.23 -16.14 14.12
C ASN A 42 -3.81 -15.11 15.09
N GLU A 43 -3.07 -14.04 15.40
CA GLU A 43 -3.47 -12.97 16.33
C GLU A 43 -4.04 -11.76 15.61
N VAL A 44 -3.91 -11.70 14.27
CA VAL A 44 -4.30 -10.55 13.46
C VAL A 44 -5.25 -10.97 12.35
N THR A 45 -6.15 -10.07 12.00
CA THR A 45 -6.90 -10.17 10.74
C THR A 45 -6.10 -9.46 9.66
N ILE A 46 -5.68 -10.21 8.63
CA ILE A 46 -4.94 -9.67 7.49
C ILE A 46 -5.63 -10.03 6.19
N GLU A 47 -6.00 -9.02 5.41
CA GLU A 47 -6.74 -9.17 4.18
C GLU A 47 -6.13 -8.31 3.07
N PRO A 48 -5.93 -8.86 1.85
CA PRO A 48 -5.48 -8.08 0.71
C PRO A 48 -6.55 -7.08 0.30
N ILE A 49 -6.14 -5.87 -0.04
CA ILE A 49 -7.00 -4.83 -0.59
C ILE A 49 -6.75 -4.73 -2.08
N THR A 50 -7.79 -4.99 -2.88
CA THR A 50 -7.70 -4.91 -4.33
C THR A 50 -8.21 -3.56 -4.81
N LEU A 51 -7.36 -2.79 -5.49
CA LEU A 51 -7.72 -1.55 -6.18
C LEU A 51 -8.10 -1.81 -7.65
N LYS A 52 -8.99 -2.75 -7.91
CA LYS A 52 -9.59 -2.84 -9.24
C LYS A 52 -10.41 -1.58 -9.45
N ASN A 53 -10.05 -0.75 -10.43
CA ASN A 53 -10.75 0.49 -10.83
C ASN A 53 -10.33 1.81 -10.16
N VAL A 54 -9.14 1.93 -9.61
CA VAL A 54 -8.58 3.27 -9.47
C VAL A 54 -8.06 3.71 -10.84
N VAL A 55 -8.53 4.85 -11.30
CA VAL A 55 -8.37 5.38 -12.67
C VAL A 55 -6.91 5.67 -13.07
N TYR A 56 -5.96 5.32 -12.25
CA TYR A 56 -4.55 5.52 -12.51
C TYR A 56 -3.88 4.21 -12.95
N THR A 57 -4.04 3.95 -14.23
CA THR A 57 -3.26 2.99 -14.99
C THR A 57 -1.79 3.38 -14.97
N GLY A 58 -1.01 2.86 -14.07
CA GLY A 58 0.43 3.11 -14.04
C GLY A 58 1.14 2.66 -12.79
N VAL A 59 0.41 2.27 -11.75
CA VAL A 59 0.98 1.84 -10.48
C VAL A 59 0.63 0.38 -10.22
N ASN A 60 1.21 -0.50 -11.03
CA ASN A 60 1.03 -1.94 -10.87
C ASN A 60 1.91 -2.53 -9.75
N ASN A 61 2.66 -1.70 -9.04
CA ASN A 61 3.71 -2.13 -8.11
C ASN A 61 3.38 -1.81 -6.64
N ASP A 62 2.18 -1.37 -6.36
CA ASP A 62 1.75 -1.12 -4.99
C ASP A 62 1.05 -2.37 -4.43
N VAL A 63 1.40 -2.72 -3.21
CA VAL A 63 0.76 -3.80 -2.46
C VAL A 63 0.06 -3.22 -1.26
N SER A 64 -1.18 -3.59 -1.04
CA SER A 64 -1.92 -3.11 0.11
C SER A 64 -2.68 -4.22 0.82
N MET A 65 -2.66 -4.13 2.14
CA MET A 65 -3.39 -5.04 3.01
C MET A 65 -4.06 -4.27 4.14
N ARG A 66 -5.20 -4.78 4.56
CA ARG A 66 -5.81 -4.39 5.82
C ARG A 66 -5.26 -5.27 6.92
N ILE A 67 -4.70 -4.68 7.94
CA ILE A 67 -4.28 -5.35 9.16
C ILE A 67 -5.09 -4.78 10.32
N ASN A 68 -5.96 -5.57 10.92
CA ASN A 68 -6.89 -5.13 11.95
C ASN A 68 -7.65 -3.85 11.53
N ASP A 69 -7.47 -2.75 12.23
CA ASP A 69 -8.09 -1.44 11.94
C ASP A 69 -7.20 -0.50 11.11
N SER A 70 -6.16 -1.02 10.47
CA SER A 70 -5.23 -0.23 9.65
C SER A 70 -5.22 -0.68 8.19
N ILE A 71 -5.04 0.27 7.28
CA ILE A 71 -4.79 0.02 5.86
C ILE A 71 -3.33 0.33 5.59
N ILE A 72 -2.56 -0.70 5.25
CA ILE A 72 -1.14 -0.57 4.98
C ILE A 72 -0.90 -0.64 3.48
N VAL A 73 -0.24 0.36 2.94
CA VAL A 73 0.13 0.44 1.54
C VAL A 73 1.64 0.48 1.40
N LEU A 74 2.17 -0.49 0.67
CA LEU A 74 3.58 -0.55 0.29
C LEU A 74 3.72 -0.13 -1.17
N ALA A 75 4.49 0.90 -1.42
CA ALA A 75 4.78 1.39 -2.75
C ALA A 75 6.28 1.29 -3.05
N GLU A 76 6.64 0.76 -4.19
CA GLU A 76 8.03 0.70 -4.65
C GLU A 76 8.30 1.79 -5.69
N GLN A 77 9.41 2.52 -5.50
CA GLN A 77 9.91 3.51 -6.45
C GLN A 77 11.34 3.16 -6.88
N GLN A 78 11.53 2.96 -8.18
CA GLN A 78 12.81 2.45 -8.69
C GLN A 78 13.74 3.52 -9.27
N SER A 79 13.24 4.55 -9.91
CA SER A 79 14.09 5.40 -10.76
C SER A 79 14.07 6.88 -10.40
N THR A 80 13.00 7.39 -9.89
CA THR A 80 12.83 8.82 -9.60
C THR A 80 12.08 9.05 -8.30
N VAL A 81 12.52 10.08 -7.57
CA VAL A 81 11.77 10.57 -6.42
C VAL A 81 10.53 11.29 -6.92
N ASN A 82 9.35 10.81 -6.55
CA ASN A 82 8.10 11.46 -6.86
C ASN A 82 7.63 12.29 -5.66
N TYR A 83 7.74 13.60 -5.78
CA TYR A 83 7.32 14.55 -4.74
C TYR A 83 5.79 14.65 -4.57
N ASN A 84 5.02 14.08 -5.50
CA ASN A 84 3.56 14.04 -5.45
C ASN A 84 3.02 12.77 -4.77
N MET A 85 3.86 11.96 -4.13
CA MET A 85 3.44 10.77 -3.39
C MET A 85 2.36 11.06 -2.33
N PRO A 86 2.42 12.16 -1.57
CA PRO A 86 1.34 12.47 -0.61
C PRO A 86 -0.03 12.64 -1.27
N LEU A 87 -0.10 13.26 -2.45
CA LEU A 87 -1.34 13.40 -3.21
C LEU A 87 -1.85 12.03 -3.69
N ARG A 88 -0.97 11.18 -4.21
CA ARG A 88 -1.32 9.82 -4.61
C ARG A 88 -1.84 9.00 -3.42
N CYS A 89 -1.21 9.13 -2.26
CA CYS A 89 -1.65 8.48 -1.03
C CYS A 89 -3.06 8.93 -0.61
N LEU A 90 -3.34 10.23 -0.70
CA LEU A 90 -4.67 10.78 -0.41
C LEU A 90 -5.75 10.23 -1.36
N GLU A 91 -5.48 10.22 -2.65
CA GLU A 91 -6.40 9.66 -3.65
C GLU A 91 -6.65 8.18 -3.40
N TYR A 92 -5.60 7.45 -3.09
CA TYR A 92 -5.67 6.03 -2.79
C TYR A 92 -6.57 5.74 -1.58
N VAL A 93 -6.34 6.39 -0.45
CA VAL A 93 -7.12 6.14 0.77
C VAL A 93 -8.57 6.59 0.60
N THR A 94 -8.81 7.68 -0.11
CA THR A 94 -10.16 8.15 -0.42
C THR A 94 -10.93 7.12 -1.25
N ALA A 95 -10.30 6.53 -2.25
CA ALA A 95 -10.88 5.46 -3.05
C ALA A 95 -11.21 4.21 -2.21
N GLN A 96 -10.34 3.84 -1.28
CA GLN A 96 -10.58 2.71 -0.36
C GLN A 96 -11.76 2.98 0.56
N TYR A 97 -11.83 4.14 1.20
CA TYR A 97 -12.96 4.50 2.06
C TYR A 97 -14.28 4.56 1.28
N SER A 98 -14.24 5.02 0.03
CA SER A 98 -15.42 5.04 -0.83
C SER A 98 -15.95 3.64 -1.16
N LYS A 99 -15.06 2.65 -1.27
CA LYS A 99 -15.45 1.24 -1.44
C LYS A 99 -15.97 0.61 -0.16
N MET A 100 -15.33 0.91 0.98
CA MET A 100 -15.68 0.31 2.27
C MET A 100 -17.00 0.83 2.80
N PHE A 101 -17.32 2.09 2.55
CA PHE A 101 -18.50 2.76 3.11
C PHE A 101 -19.43 3.24 2.00
N LYS A 102 -20.56 2.57 1.87
CA LYS A 102 -21.61 2.96 0.93
C LYS A 102 -22.05 4.42 1.17
N LYS A 103 -22.42 5.12 0.10
CA LYS A 103 -22.84 6.51 0.12
C LYS A 103 -23.87 6.81 1.23
N LYS A 104 -24.88 5.94 1.40
CA LYS A 104 -25.92 6.09 2.43
C LYS A 104 -25.38 6.19 3.85
N LYS A 105 -24.38 5.36 4.21
CA LYS A 105 -23.78 5.37 5.56
C LYS A 105 -23.06 6.67 5.91
N LYS A 106 -22.52 7.39 4.91
CA LYS A 106 -21.80 8.65 5.13
C LYS A 106 -22.72 9.79 5.57
N TYR A 107 -24.01 9.68 5.29
CA TYR A 107 -25.05 10.68 5.65
C TYR A 107 -25.86 10.28 6.87
N GLU A 108 -25.59 9.12 7.46
CA GLU A 108 -26.20 8.69 8.72
C GLU A 108 -25.61 9.46 9.91
N LYS A 109 -26.39 9.67 10.95
CA LYS A 109 -25.93 10.35 12.18
C LYS A 109 -24.89 9.57 12.96
N LYS A 110 -24.83 8.24 12.75
CA LYS A 110 -23.88 7.37 13.44
C LYS A 110 -22.46 7.60 12.92
N ARG A 111 -21.53 7.85 13.84
CA ARG A 111 -20.11 8.02 13.52
C ARG A 111 -19.54 6.75 12.88
N ILE A 112 -18.87 6.89 11.74
CA ILE A 112 -18.12 5.83 11.09
C ILE A 112 -16.71 5.82 11.67
N LYS A 113 -16.24 4.64 12.11
CA LYS A 113 -14.85 4.41 12.47
C LYS A 113 -14.06 4.07 11.20
N LEU A 114 -13.13 4.93 10.82
CA LEU A 114 -12.27 4.70 9.66
C LEU A 114 -11.03 3.89 10.06
N PRO A 115 -10.60 2.91 9.25
CA PRO A 115 -9.27 2.30 9.42
C PRO A 115 -8.18 3.35 9.24
N SER A 116 -7.14 3.26 10.05
CA SER A 116 -6.00 4.18 9.97
C SER A 116 -5.14 3.86 8.74
N PRO A 117 -4.87 4.80 7.83
CA PRO A 117 -4.02 4.54 6.67
C PRO A 117 -2.55 4.77 7.01
N GLU A 118 -1.71 3.88 6.52
CA GLU A 118 -0.26 3.99 6.62
C GLU A 118 0.36 3.72 5.24
N PHE A 119 1.32 4.57 4.84
CA PHE A 119 1.97 4.49 3.54
C PHE A 119 3.48 4.39 3.72
N TYR A 120 4.06 3.36 3.10
CA TYR A 120 5.49 3.13 3.11
C TYR A 120 6.00 3.09 1.68
N VAL A 121 6.93 3.97 1.36
CA VAL A 121 7.54 4.07 0.04
C VAL A 121 8.96 3.54 0.11
N PHE A 122 9.22 2.46 -0.63
CA PHE A 122 10.53 1.85 -0.75
C PHE A 122 11.23 2.40 -1.99
N TYR A 123 12.24 3.21 -1.76
CA TYR A 123 13.03 3.78 -2.84
C TYR A 123 14.24 2.91 -3.14
N ASN A 124 14.31 2.41 -4.36
CA ASN A 124 15.37 1.54 -4.87
C ASN A 124 16.14 2.20 -6.03
N GLY A 125 16.17 3.50 -6.09
CA GLY A 125 16.86 4.27 -7.13
C GLY A 125 18.34 4.47 -6.84
N ARG A 126 19.09 4.83 -7.88
CA ARG A 126 20.54 5.12 -7.78
C ARG A 126 20.86 6.50 -7.20
N ARG A 127 19.89 7.39 -7.13
CA ARG A 127 20.07 8.75 -6.56
C ARG A 127 19.81 8.73 -5.07
N ASN A 128 20.72 9.35 -4.29
CA ASN A 128 20.51 9.50 -2.85
C ASN A 128 19.26 10.35 -2.59
N PHE A 129 18.35 9.80 -1.82
CA PHE A 129 17.18 10.51 -1.33
C PHE A 129 17.62 11.48 -0.22
N ARG A 130 18.06 12.68 -0.60
CA ARG A 130 18.32 13.72 0.40
C ARG A 130 17.00 14.42 0.73
N LYS A 131 16.52 14.20 1.92
CA LYS A 131 15.44 15.00 2.51
C LYS A 131 15.98 16.43 2.65
N LYS A 132 15.61 17.36 1.76
CA LYS A 132 15.85 18.79 2.01
C LYS A 132 15.02 19.13 3.25
N ARG A 133 15.69 19.33 4.38
CA ARG A 133 15.08 20.00 5.53
C ARG A 133 14.78 21.45 5.07
N ARG A 134 13.53 21.79 4.98
CA ARG A 134 13.09 23.17 4.91
C ARG A 134 13.04 23.74 6.31
#